data_fd252671554e696808ac89f4bd1ff403
#
_entry.id   fd252671554e696808ac89f4bd1ff403
#
_cell.length_a   1.000
_cell.length_b   1.000
_cell.length_c   1.000
_cell.angle_alpha   90.00
_cell.angle_beta   90.00
_cell.angle_gamma   90.00
#
_symmetry.space_group_name_H-M   'P 1'
#
loop_
_entity.id
_entity.type
_entity.pdbx_description
1 polymer ?
#
loop_
_entity_poly.entity_id
_entity_poly.type
_entity_poly.pdbx_seq_one_letter_code
_entity_poly.pdbx_strand_id
1 'polypeptide(L)'
;ATGLIHTSNLFRTTPGEQLADKLVAASFADKVFFCNSGAEANEGAFKFARRWARNVGGPAKHEIISLRGAFHGRLFGTVAATDRPQYRNQFR
;
A
#
# COMPACT_ATOMS: atom_id res chain seq x y z
N ALA A 1 -3.50 14.99 -22.49
CA ALA A 1 -2.76 15.55 -21.37
C ALA A 1 -1.75 16.58 -21.89
N THR A 2 -1.67 17.77 -21.25
CA THR A 2 -0.77 18.87 -21.64
C THR A 2 0.45 18.99 -20.72
N GLY A 3 0.61 18.13 -19.73
CA GLY A 3 1.68 18.15 -18.76
C GLY A 3 2.35 16.78 -18.58
N LEU A 4 3.28 16.71 -17.62
CA LEU A 4 3.96 15.47 -17.27
C LEU A 4 2.99 14.47 -16.63
N ILE A 5 3.04 13.22 -17.08
CA ILE A 5 2.20 12.14 -16.56
C ILE A 5 2.87 11.45 -15.38
N HIS A 6 4.21 11.29 -15.43
CA HIS A 6 4.97 10.61 -14.39
C HIS A 6 6.39 11.22 -14.27
N THR A 7 6.85 11.40 -13.03
CA THR A 7 8.14 12.03 -12.75
C THR A 7 9.02 11.24 -11.78
N SER A 8 8.59 10.04 -11.34
CA SER A 8 9.25 9.28 -10.27
C SER A 8 9.05 9.89 -8.87
N ASN A 9 9.17 9.07 -7.84
CA ASN A 9 9.16 9.49 -6.44
C ASN A 9 10.44 10.25 -6.01
N LEU A 10 11.43 10.33 -6.89
CA LEU A 10 12.64 11.13 -6.66
C LEU A 10 12.40 12.63 -6.80
N PHE A 11 11.32 13.03 -7.46
CA PHE A 11 10.97 14.43 -7.69
C PHE A 11 9.63 14.78 -7.06
N ARG A 12 9.50 16.03 -6.63
CA ARG A 12 8.25 16.58 -6.11
C ARG A 12 7.48 17.22 -7.26
N THR A 13 6.15 17.15 -7.18
CA THR A 13 5.26 17.80 -8.14
C THR A 13 4.22 18.63 -7.40
N THR A 14 3.86 19.79 -7.93
CA THR A 14 2.83 20.63 -7.32
C THR A 14 1.48 19.94 -7.18
N PRO A 15 0.94 19.23 -8.21
CA PRO A 15 -0.32 18.49 -8.06
C PRO A 15 -0.25 17.40 -6.97
N GLY A 16 0.87 16.69 -6.87
CA GLY A 16 1.07 15.66 -5.84
C GLY A 16 1.08 16.24 -4.43
N GLU A 17 1.76 17.36 -4.22
CA GLU A 17 1.78 18.06 -2.93
C GLU A 17 0.40 18.60 -2.54
N GLN A 18 -0.30 19.23 -3.47
CA GLN A 18 -1.66 19.73 -3.24
C GLN A 18 -2.65 18.61 -2.89
N LEU A 19 -2.54 17.45 -3.55
CA LEU A 19 -3.37 16.30 -3.22
C LEU A 19 -3.04 15.74 -1.84
N ALA A 20 -1.74 15.64 -1.50
CA ALA A 20 -1.31 15.20 -0.18
C ALA A 20 -1.86 16.10 0.93
N ASP A 21 -1.77 17.42 0.76
CA ASP A 21 -2.30 18.39 1.71
C ASP A 21 -3.82 18.23 1.92
N LYS A 22 -4.57 18.04 0.84
CA LYS A 22 -6.02 17.79 0.91
C LYS A 22 -6.36 16.49 1.63
N LEU A 23 -5.62 15.41 1.35
CA LEU A 23 -5.84 14.11 1.99
C LEU A 23 -5.52 14.16 3.49
N VAL A 24 -4.44 14.81 3.87
CA VAL A 24 -4.09 15.04 5.28
C VAL A 24 -5.16 15.85 5.98
N ALA A 25 -5.62 16.94 5.38
CA ALA A 25 -6.67 17.80 5.96
C ALA A 25 -8.03 17.08 6.11
N ALA A 26 -8.34 16.12 5.21
CA ALA A 26 -9.61 15.41 5.19
C ALA A 26 -9.61 14.07 5.95
N SER A 27 -8.49 13.70 6.58
CA SER A 27 -8.35 12.40 7.25
C SER A 27 -7.55 12.51 8.55
N PHE A 28 -7.32 11.38 9.21
CA PHE A 28 -6.44 11.27 10.39
C PHE A 28 -4.95 11.25 10.05
N ALA A 29 -4.59 11.17 8.77
CA ALA A 29 -3.22 10.96 8.33
C ALA A 29 -2.36 12.22 8.52
N ASP A 30 -1.11 12.03 8.91
CA ASP A 30 -0.08 13.08 8.96
C ASP A 30 0.72 13.15 7.65
N LYS A 31 0.80 12.04 6.93
CA LYS A 31 1.57 11.90 5.69
C LYS A 31 0.84 11.01 4.69
N VAL A 32 1.22 11.15 3.42
CA VAL A 32 0.68 10.36 2.31
C VAL A 32 1.83 9.74 1.53
N PHE A 33 1.65 8.49 1.12
CA PHE A 33 2.55 7.78 0.22
C PHE A 33 1.76 7.35 -1.01
N PHE A 34 2.15 7.86 -2.17
CA PHE A 34 1.48 7.56 -3.44
C PHE A 34 2.08 6.33 -4.12
N CYS A 35 1.20 5.52 -4.71
CA CYS A 35 1.54 4.35 -5.51
C CYS A 35 0.77 4.37 -6.83
N ASN A 36 1.15 3.48 -7.77
CA ASN A 36 0.53 3.44 -9.09
C ASN A 36 -0.79 2.65 -9.11
N SER A 37 -1.04 1.81 -8.11
CA SER A 37 -2.21 0.94 -8.03
C SER A 37 -2.60 0.61 -6.59
N GLY A 38 -3.82 0.11 -6.40
CA GLY A 38 -4.26 -0.39 -5.10
C GLY A 38 -3.45 -1.58 -4.60
N ALA A 39 -2.99 -2.46 -5.49
CA ALA A 39 -2.11 -3.56 -5.11
C ALA A 39 -0.77 -3.07 -4.55
N GLU A 40 -0.15 -2.09 -5.20
CA GLU A 40 1.10 -1.47 -4.70
C GLU A 40 0.88 -0.71 -3.40
N ALA A 41 -0.24 -0.02 -3.24
CA ALA A 41 -0.59 0.66 -2.00
C ALA A 41 -0.71 -0.34 -0.84
N ASN A 42 -1.38 -1.48 -1.07
CA ASN A 42 -1.48 -2.54 -0.06
C ASN A 42 -0.12 -3.20 0.23
N GLU A 43 0.73 -3.44 -0.77
CA GLU A 43 2.11 -3.91 -0.54
C GLU A 43 2.89 -2.92 0.33
N GLY A 44 2.78 -1.63 0.05
CA GLY A 44 3.36 -0.57 0.86
C GLY A 44 2.85 -0.60 2.29
N ALA A 45 1.53 -0.71 2.48
CA ALA A 45 0.90 -0.80 3.80
C ALA A 45 1.41 -2.01 4.59
N PHE A 46 1.53 -3.19 3.96
CA PHE A 46 2.07 -4.39 4.62
C PHE A 46 3.53 -4.19 5.04
N LYS A 47 4.34 -3.57 4.20
CA LYS A 47 5.75 -3.27 4.51
C LYS A 47 5.88 -2.29 5.68
N PHE A 48 5.12 -1.20 5.67
CA PHE A 48 5.11 -0.24 6.77
C PHE A 48 4.62 -0.87 8.07
N ALA A 49 3.52 -1.62 8.03
CA ALA A 49 2.97 -2.30 9.20
C ALA A 49 3.98 -3.29 9.80
N ARG A 50 4.63 -4.13 8.98
CA ARG A 50 5.65 -5.06 9.43
C ARG A 50 6.88 -4.35 10.00
N ARG A 51 7.35 -3.29 9.34
CA ARG A 51 8.49 -2.52 9.83
C ARG A 51 8.20 -1.90 11.20
N TRP A 52 7.04 -1.28 11.35
CA TRP A 52 6.62 -0.71 12.62
C TRP A 52 6.46 -1.79 13.70
N ALA A 53 5.76 -2.88 13.37
CA ALA A 53 5.49 -3.96 14.31
C ALA A 53 6.78 -4.62 14.84
N ARG A 54 7.78 -4.80 13.98
CA ARG A 54 9.10 -5.31 14.41
C ARG A 54 9.83 -4.37 15.36
N ASN A 55 9.68 -3.06 15.16
CA ASN A 55 10.30 -2.07 16.05
C ASN A 55 9.67 -2.05 17.45
N VAL A 56 8.35 -2.28 17.56
CA VAL A 56 7.62 -2.21 18.84
C VAL A 56 7.36 -3.57 19.49
N GLY A 57 7.31 -4.65 18.72
CA GLY A 57 6.94 -5.99 19.20
C GLY A 57 7.95 -7.09 18.87
N GLY A 58 9.10 -6.73 18.32
CA GLY A 58 10.17 -7.64 17.98
C GLY A 58 9.99 -8.40 16.66
N PRO A 59 11.01 -9.21 16.26
CA PRO A 59 11.07 -9.83 14.93
C PRO A 59 9.97 -10.85 14.65
N ALA A 60 9.36 -11.44 15.68
CA ALA A 60 8.26 -12.40 15.52
C ALA A 60 6.94 -11.75 15.11
N LYS A 61 6.78 -10.44 15.29
CA LYS A 61 5.55 -9.71 14.96
C LYS A 61 5.50 -9.34 13.48
N HIS A 62 5.06 -10.27 12.64
CA HIS A 62 5.08 -10.09 11.17
C HIS A 62 3.80 -10.58 10.46
N GLU A 63 2.87 -11.21 11.17
CA GLU A 63 1.66 -11.75 10.56
C GLU A 63 0.68 -10.65 10.17
N ILE A 64 0.03 -10.83 9.02
CA ILE A 64 -1.05 -9.97 8.50
C ILE A 64 -2.33 -10.77 8.49
N ILE A 65 -3.37 -10.24 9.11
CA ILE A 65 -4.70 -10.83 9.11
C ILE A 65 -5.52 -10.19 8.00
N SER A 66 -6.17 -11.01 7.18
CA SER A 66 -7.12 -10.57 6.15
C SER A 66 -8.48 -11.23 6.34
N LEU A 67 -9.53 -10.58 5.88
CA LEU A 67 -10.89 -11.10 6.00
C LEU A 67 -11.18 -12.14 4.91
N ARG A 68 -12.09 -13.08 5.20
CA ARG A 68 -12.61 -14.01 4.19
C ARG A 68 -13.30 -13.26 3.06
N GLY A 69 -13.11 -13.71 1.84
CA GLY A 69 -13.66 -13.08 0.64
C GLY A 69 -12.98 -11.77 0.23
N ALA A 70 -11.97 -11.31 0.97
CA ALA A 70 -11.27 -10.06 0.66
C ALA A 70 -10.45 -10.14 -0.63
N PHE A 71 -10.31 -9.00 -1.29
CA PHE A 71 -9.40 -8.80 -2.41
C PHE A 71 -8.44 -7.65 -2.07
N HIS A 72 -7.14 -7.92 -2.06
CA HIS A 72 -6.10 -6.95 -1.76
C HIS A 72 -5.12 -6.68 -2.91
N GLY A 73 -5.24 -7.43 -4.00
CA GLY A 73 -4.38 -7.31 -5.17
C GLY A 73 -3.84 -8.66 -5.64
N ARG A 74 -2.98 -8.62 -6.66
CA ARG A 74 -2.40 -9.81 -7.32
C ARG A 74 -0.87 -9.82 -7.33
N LEU A 75 -0.20 -8.89 -6.64
CA LEU A 75 1.23 -8.97 -6.33
C LEU A 75 1.46 -10.03 -5.25
N PHE A 76 2.68 -10.52 -5.06
CA PHE A 76 2.94 -11.66 -4.18
C PHE A 76 2.40 -11.49 -2.74
N GLY A 77 2.65 -10.38 -2.09
CA GLY A 77 2.12 -10.13 -0.76
C GLY A 77 0.61 -9.94 -0.75
N THR A 78 0.10 -9.16 -1.69
CA THR A 78 -1.33 -8.86 -1.78
C THR A 78 -2.16 -10.05 -2.26
N VAL A 79 -1.62 -10.93 -3.12
CA VAL A 79 -2.31 -12.17 -3.50
C VAL A 79 -2.35 -13.17 -2.34
N ALA A 80 -1.33 -13.19 -1.49
CA ALA A 80 -1.34 -14.02 -0.27
C ALA A 80 -2.44 -13.59 0.70
N ALA A 81 -2.74 -12.29 0.79
CA ALA A 81 -3.82 -11.72 1.59
C ALA A 81 -5.20 -11.76 0.90
N THR A 82 -5.25 -12.06 -0.39
CA THR A 82 -6.50 -12.14 -1.17
C THR A 82 -7.14 -13.52 -0.97
N ASP A 83 -8.36 -13.54 -0.44
CA ASP A 83 -9.12 -14.78 -0.25
C ASP A 83 -10.00 -15.08 -1.47
N ARG A 84 -9.33 -15.32 -2.60
CA ARG A 84 -9.94 -15.71 -3.87
C ARG A 84 -9.11 -16.86 -4.46
N PRO A 85 -9.59 -18.13 -4.36
CA PRO A 85 -8.84 -19.31 -4.78
C PRO A 85 -8.31 -19.23 -6.20
N GLN A 86 -9.09 -18.70 -7.13
CA GLN A 86 -8.71 -18.58 -8.54
C GLN A 86 -7.50 -17.67 -8.77
N TYR A 87 -7.21 -16.73 -7.85
CA TYR A 87 -6.05 -15.84 -7.95
C TYR A 87 -4.86 -16.32 -7.09
N ARG A 88 -5.13 -17.05 -6.03
CA ARG A 88 -4.13 -17.39 -5.00
C ARG A 88 -3.53 -18.78 -5.17
N ASN A 89 -4.33 -19.79 -5.51
CA ASN A 89 -3.91 -21.19 -5.38
C ASN A 89 -2.77 -21.60 -6.32
N GLN A 90 -2.60 -20.88 -7.42
CA GLN A 90 -1.51 -21.14 -8.38
C GLN A 90 -0.15 -20.60 -7.93
N PHE A 91 -0.10 -19.82 -6.86
CA PHE A 91 1.11 -19.13 -6.40
C PHE A 91 1.42 -19.37 -4.91
N ARG A 92 0.96 -20.48 -4.37
CA ARG A 92 1.26 -20.93 -3.01
C ARG A 92 2.58 -21.69 -2.96
#